data_a39f83175a3f90c9e89bf3e1269d0aa8
#
_entry.id   a39f83175a3f90c9e89bf3e1269d0aa8
#
_cell.length_a   1.000
_cell.length_b   1.000
_cell.length_c   1.000
_cell.angle_alpha   90.00
_cell.angle_beta   90.00
_cell.angle_gamma   90.00
#
_symmetry.space_group_name_H-M   'P 1'
#
loop_
_entity.id
_entity.type
_entity.pdbx_description
1 polymer ?
#
loop_
_entity_poly.entity_id
_entity_poly.type
_entity_poly.pdbx_seq_one_letter_code
_entity_poly.pdbx_strand_id
1 'polypeptide(L)'
;MRMKELKLAPVHPGEILREEFLAPLHLTADQLALDIHVPVRRVQDIILGKRVVTADIALRLARYFGTSAHFWLGLQMDYDLDVAEDEWDDRIERDVKVLQRSSTWKSGESGVAVLREKADDSDL
;
A
#
# COMPACT_ATOMS: atom_id res chain seq x y z
N MET A 1 -15.09 14.82 14.96
CA MET A 1 -15.76 13.84 14.14
C MET A 1 -14.81 13.02 13.32
N ARG A 2 -15.07 11.76 13.24
CA ARG A 2 -14.16 10.88 12.52
C ARG A 2 -14.45 10.92 11.03
N MET A 3 -13.42 11.09 10.25
CA MET A 3 -13.57 11.10 8.81
C MET A 3 -13.98 9.75 8.27
N LYS A 4 -13.78 8.72 9.10
CA LYS A 4 -14.12 7.37 8.72
C LYS A 4 -15.57 7.23 8.25
N GLU A 5 -16.45 7.97 8.88
CA GLU A 5 -17.86 7.88 8.56
C GLU A 5 -18.18 8.41 7.17
N LEU A 6 -17.33 9.30 6.67
CA LEU A 6 -17.52 9.90 5.36
C LEU A 6 -16.67 9.25 4.28
N LYS A 7 -15.88 8.28 4.69
CA LYS A 7 -14.91 7.68 3.78
C LYS A 7 -15.58 6.68 2.85
N LEU A 8 -15.16 6.70 1.61
CA LEU A 8 -15.61 5.71 0.65
C LEU A 8 -14.98 4.37 0.96
N ALA A 9 -15.54 3.31 0.38
CA ALA A 9 -14.98 1.99 0.54
C ALA A 9 -13.52 1.98 0.07
N PRO A 10 -12.67 1.19 0.71
CA PRO A 10 -11.28 1.09 0.27
C PRO A 10 -11.19 0.62 -1.17
N VAL A 11 -10.23 1.16 -1.90
CA VAL A 11 -10.04 0.83 -3.31
C VAL A 11 -8.79 0.00 -3.46
N HIS A 12 -8.95 -1.22 -3.96
CA HIS A 12 -7.81 -2.13 -4.15
C HIS A 12 -7.00 -1.70 -5.38
N PRO A 13 -5.66 -1.83 -5.32
CA PRO A 13 -4.84 -1.48 -6.49
C PRO A 13 -5.26 -2.18 -7.77
N GLY A 14 -5.84 -3.37 -7.66
CA GLY A 14 -6.33 -4.09 -8.83
C GLY A 14 -7.42 -3.35 -9.57
N GLU A 15 -8.24 -2.62 -8.85
CA GLU A 15 -9.29 -1.83 -9.47
C GLU A 15 -8.68 -0.66 -10.26
N ILE A 16 -7.67 -0.03 -9.69
CA ILE A 16 -6.95 1.04 -10.38
C ILE A 16 -6.28 0.49 -11.64
N LEU A 17 -5.64 -0.67 -11.50
CA LEU A 17 -5.01 -1.32 -12.64
C LEU A 17 -6.03 -1.57 -13.75
N ARG A 18 -7.17 -2.11 -13.40
CA ARG A 18 -8.20 -2.43 -14.37
C ARG A 18 -8.78 -1.19 -15.03
N GLU A 19 -9.17 -0.21 -14.23
CA GLU A 19 -9.96 0.90 -14.74
C GLU A 19 -9.13 2.04 -15.29
N GLU A 20 -7.95 2.27 -14.73
CA GLU A 20 -7.15 3.41 -15.15
C GLU A 20 -6.05 3.04 -16.13
N PHE A 21 -5.74 1.76 -16.26
CA PHE A 21 -4.66 1.34 -17.15
C PHE A 21 -5.13 0.35 -18.21
N LEU A 22 -5.74 -0.75 -17.79
CA LEU A 22 -6.09 -1.77 -18.78
C LEU A 22 -7.22 -1.32 -19.69
N ALA A 23 -8.29 -0.80 -19.11
CA ALA A 23 -9.44 -0.40 -19.92
C ALA A 23 -9.10 0.72 -20.91
N PRO A 24 -8.49 1.83 -20.49
CA PRO A 24 -8.17 2.90 -21.43
C PRO A 24 -7.21 2.48 -22.51
N LEU A 25 -6.31 1.54 -22.22
CA LEU A 25 -5.30 1.10 -23.19
C LEU A 25 -5.76 -0.12 -23.96
N HIS A 26 -6.97 -0.59 -23.72
CA HIS A 26 -7.52 -1.77 -24.38
C HIS A 26 -6.62 -2.99 -24.21
N LEU A 27 -6.06 -3.14 -23.02
CA LEU A 27 -5.22 -4.27 -22.69
C LEU A 27 -6.00 -5.30 -21.93
N THR A 28 -5.74 -6.57 -22.20
CA THR A 28 -6.33 -7.65 -21.44
C THR A 28 -5.37 -8.09 -20.34
N ALA A 29 -5.91 -8.78 -19.35
CA ALA A 29 -5.07 -9.35 -18.31
C ALA A 29 -4.08 -10.33 -18.91
N ASP A 30 -4.50 -11.08 -19.93
CA ASP A 30 -3.63 -12.03 -20.59
C ASP A 30 -2.43 -11.35 -21.22
N GLN A 31 -2.69 -10.25 -21.93
CA GLN A 31 -1.61 -9.54 -22.58
C GLN A 31 -0.66 -8.91 -21.58
N LEU A 32 -1.22 -8.33 -20.53
CA LEU A 32 -0.38 -7.77 -19.47
C LEU A 32 0.51 -8.83 -18.84
N ALA A 33 -0.10 -9.97 -18.49
CA ALA A 33 0.65 -11.05 -17.85
C ALA A 33 1.79 -11.50 -18.74
N LEU A 34 1.53 -11.64 -20.02
CA LEU A 34 2.56 -12.05 -20.98
C LEU A 34 3.68 -11.02 -21.03
N ASP A 35 3.31 -9.76 -21.10
CA ASP A 35 4.29 -8.69 -21.29
C ASP A 35 5.17 -8.48 -20.06
N ILE A 36 4.64 -8.71 -18.86
CA ILE A 36 5.44 -8.53 -17.65
C ILE A 36 5.97 -9.84 -17.10
N HIS A 37 5.74 -10.94 -17.81
CA HIS A 37 6.26 -12.27 -17.44
C HIS A 37 5.78 -12.72 -16.07
N VAL A 38 4.47 -12.69 -15.89
CA VAL A 38 3.82 -13.12 -14.66
C VAL A 38 2.67 -14.04 -15.07
N PRO A 39 2.41 -15.12 -14.32
CA PRO A 39 1.28 -15.98 -14.66
C PRO A 39 -0.02 -15.19 -14.74
N VAL A 40 -0.84 -15.49 -15.72
CA VAL A 40 -2.09 -14.75 -15.92
C VAL A 40 -3.01 -14.86 -14.70
N ARG A 41 -2.99 -15.99 -14.03
CA ARG A 41 -3.81 -16.18 -12.83
C ARG A 41 -3.46 -15.16 -11.77
N ARG A 42 -2.19 -14.86 -11.63
CA ARG A 42 -1.74 -13.90 -10.64
C ARG A 42 -2.24 -12.51 -10.97
N VAL A 43 -2.18 -12.15 -12.26
CA VAL A 43 -2.70 -10.85 -12.69
C VAL A 43 -4.20 -10.77 -12.46
N GLN A 44 -4.91 -11.83 -12.81
CA GLN A 44 -6.36 -11.87 -12.62
C GLN A 44 -6.73 -11.75 -11.14
N ASP A 45 -6.00 -12.42 -10.28
CA ASP A 45 -6.27 -12.36 -8.85
C ASP A 45 -6.04 -10.95 -8.30
N ILE A 46 -5.03 -10.26 -8.79
CA ILE A 46 -4.80 -8.88 -8.39
C ILE A 46 -5.95 -7.99 -8.84
N ILE A 47 -6.37 -8.14 -10.08
CA ILE A 47 -7.48 -7.36 -10.62
C ILE A 47 -8.75 -7.56 -9.82
N LEU A 48 -8.97 -8.78 -9.35
CA LEU A 48 -10.16 -9.11 -8.57
C LEU A 48 -10.02 -8.75 -7.10
N GLY A 49 -8.88 -8.20 -6.70
CA GLY A 49 -8.68 -7.84 -5.31
C GLY A 49 -8.37 -9.00 -4.40
N LYS A 50 -8.02 -10.15 -4.96
CA LYS A 50 -7.76 -11.35 -4.18
C LYS A 50 -6.30 -11.53 -3.83
N ARG A 51 -5.42 -10.70 -4.37
CA ARG A 51 -4.00 -10.83 -4.16
C ARG A 51 -3.37 -9.45 -4.07
N VAL A 52 -2.40 -9.31 -3.19
CA VAL A 52 -1.72 -8.04 -2.98
C VAL A 52 -0.73 -7.75 -4.10
N VAL A 53 -0.43 -6.48 -4.29
CA VAL A 53 0.65 -6.06 -5.17
C VAL A 53 1.95 -6.11 -4.36
N THR A 54 2.81 -7.03 -4.73
CA THR A 54 4.12 -7.18 -4.07
C THR A 54 5.13 -6.24 -4.72
N ALA A 55 6.31 -6.13 -4.10
CA ALA A 55 7.36 -5.30 -4.66
C ALA A 55 7.75 -5.76 -6.07
N ASP A 56 7.80 -7.07 -6.26
CA ASP A 56 8.11 -7.64 -7.58
C ASP A 56 7.11 -7.18 -8.63
N ILE A 57 5.84 -7.31 -8.32
CA ILE A 57 4.77 -6.88 -9.24
C ILE A 57 4.84 -5.37 -9.45
N ALA A 58 5.07 -4.62 -8.40
CA ALA A 58 5.15 -3.16 -8.50
C ALA A 58 6.26 -2.72 -9.45
N LEU A 59 7.41 -3.39 -9.36
CA LEU A 59 8.52 -3.07 -10.25
C LEU A 59 8.19 -3.39 -11.70
N ARG A 60 7.53 -4.51 -11.94
CA ARG A 60 7.17 -4.91 -13.29
C ARG A 60 6.11 -3.97 -13.88
N LEU A 61 5.12 -3.61 -13.11
CA LEU A 61 4.09 -2.68 -13.57
C LEU A 61 4.67 -1.29 -13.81
N ALA A 62 5.58 -0.87 -12.93
CA ALA A 62 6.22 0.43 -13.08
C ALA A 62 6.98 0.52 -14.40
N ARG A 63 7.75 -0.50 -14.70
CA ARG A 63 8.50 -0.52 -15.96
C ARG A 63 7.58 -0.55 -17.15
N TYR A 64 6.54 -1.37 -17.07
CA TYR A 64 5.65 -1.55 -18.22
C TYR A 64 4.86 -0.29 -18.52
N PHE A 65 4.31 0.35 -17.52
CA PHE A 65 3.44 1.51 -17.71
C PHE A 65 4.16 2.86 -17.59
N GLY A 66 5.43 2.85 -17.20
CA GLY A 66 6.16 4.11 -17.04
C GLY A 66 5.80 4.85 -15.77
N THR A 67 5.30 4.13 -14.78
CA THR A 67 5.02 4.70 -13.46
C THR A 67 6.18 4.36 -12.53
N SER A 68 6.00 4.56 -11.23
CA SER A 68 7.00 4.17 -10.25
C SER A 68 6.50 2.97 -9.47
N ALA A 69 7.42 2.22 -8.89
CA ALA A 69 7.06 1.13 -8.01
C ALA A 69 6.37 1.67 -6.76
N HIS A 70 6.79 2.84 -6.30
CA HIS A 70 6.17 3.47 -5.14
C HIS A 70 4.70 3.78 -5.38
N PHE A 71 4.36 4.14 -6.60
CA PHE A 71 2.95 4.37 -6.94
C PHE A 71 2.11 3.13 -6.64
N TRP A 72 2.55 1.98 -7.14
CA TRP A 72 1.77 0.76 -6.98
C TRP A 72 1.77 0.26 -5.54
N LEU A 73 2.92 0.33 -4.88
CA LEU A 73 2.99 -0.07 -3.47
C LEU A 73 2.25 0.90 -2.58
N GLY A 74 2.24 2.18 -2.96
CA GLY A 74 1.46 3.17 -2.22
C GLY A 74 -0.02 2.88 -2.26
N LEU A 75 -0.53 2.48 -3.42
CA LEU A 75 -1.93 2.10 -3.54
C LEU A 75 -2.25 0.91 -2.63
N GLN A 76 -1.34 -0.06 -2.60
CA GLN A 76 -1.54 -1.22 -1.75
C GLN A 76 -1.51 -0.84 -0.28
N MET A 77 -0.57 0.00 0.10
CA MET A 77 -0.47 0.46 1.48
C MET A 77 -1.72 1.21 1.91
N ASP A 78 -2.19 2.11 1.06
CA ASP A 78 -3.39 2.87 1.38
C ASP A 78 -4.58 1.95 1.56
N TYR A 79 -4.72 0.97 0.69
CA TYR A 79 -5.80 0.00 0.81
C TYR A 79 -5.70 -0.78 2.11
N ASP A 80 -4.50 -1.28 2.40
CA ASP A 80 -4.29 -2.08 3.60
C ASP A 80 -4.59 -1.28 4.86
N LEU A 81 -4.16 -0.02 4.90
CA LEU A 81 -4.42 0.82 6.05
C LEU A 81 -5.91 1.13 6.18
N ASP A 82 -6.58 1.40 5.07
CA ASP A 82 -8.01 1.68 5.11
C ASP A 82 -8.78 0.50 5.67
N VAL A 83 -8.47 -0.69 5.20
CA VAL A 83 -9.14 -1.90 5.67
C VAL A 83 -8.85 -2.12 7.15
N ALA A 84 -7.59 -1.99 7.53
CA ALA A 84 -7.19 -2.23 8.91
C ALA A 84 -7.82 -1.21 9.86
N GLU A 85 -7.88 0.04 9.43
CA GLU A 85 -8.49 1.08 10.27
C GLU A 85 -9.97 0.82 10.48
N ASP A 86 -10.66 0.38 9.44
CA ASP A 86 -12.07 0.08 9.57
C ASP A 86 -12.32 -1.07 10.53
N GLU A 87 -11.43 -2.04 10.54
CA GLU A 87 -11.57 -3.23 11.36
C GLU A 87 -11.05 -3.07 12.77
N TRP A 88 -9.92 -2.40 12.94
CA TRP A 88 -9.14 -2.48 14.17
C TRP A 88 -8.97 -1.18 14.94
N ASP A 89 -9.33 -0.05 14.33
CA ASP A 89 -8.99 1.24 14.92
C ASP A 89 -9.47 1.38 16.36
N ASP A 90 -10.73 1.07 16.61
CA ASP A 90 -11.29 1.19 17.95
C ASP A 90 -10.59 0.26 18.94
N ARG A 91 -10.28 -0.93 18.48
CA ARG A 91 -9.64 -1.91 19.34
C ARG A 91 -8.21 -1.50 19.67
N ILE A 92 -7.50 -0.98 18.67
CA ILE A 92 -6.14 -0.53 18.91
C ILE A 92 -6.14 0.64 19.88
N GLU A 93 -7.09 1.53 19.74
CA GLU A 93 -7.22 2.67 20.63
C GLU A 93 -7.41 2.22 22.08
N ARG A 94 -8.19 1.16 22.28
CA ARG A 94 -8.42 0.64 23.62
C ARG A 94 -7.23 -0.15 24.14
N ASP A 95 -6.60 -0.92 23.28
CA ASP A 95 -5.61 -1.90 23.71
C ASP A 95 -4.19 -1.36 23.78
N VAL A 96 -3.89 -0.37 22.95
CA VAL A 96 -2.52 0.12 22.84
C VAL A 96 -2.40 1.45 23.56
N LYS A 97 -1.54 1.49 24.55
CA LYS A 97 -1.30 2.70 25.31
C LYS A 97 -0.36 3.63 24.56
N VAL A 98 -0.57 4.91 24.75
CA VAL A 98 0.40 5.89 24.29
C VAL A 98 1.50 5.96 25.33
N LEU A 99 2.75 5.81 24.89
CA LEU A 99 3.88 5.86 25.80
C LEU A 99 4.00 7.26 26.39
N GLN A 100 4.09 7.35 27.73
CA GLN A 100 4.29 8.62 28.41
C GLN A 100 5.76 8.97 28.37
N ARG A 101 6.07 10.15 27.89
CA ARG A 101 7.46 10.57 27.77
C ARG A 101 7.71 11.78 28.65
N SER A 102 9.01 12.01 28.91
CA SER A 102 9.37 13.16 29.73
C SER A 102 9.02 14.44 28.96
N SER A 103 8.96 15.54 29.72
CA SER A 103 8.63 16.83 29.13
C SER A 103 9.69 17.31 28.16
N THR A 104 10.88 16.71 28.20
CA THR A 104 11.95 17.08 27.28
C THR A 104 11.77 16.45 25.90
N TRP A 105 10.83 15.56 25.77
CA TRP A 105 10.57 14.95 24.49
C TRP A 105 10.21 15.98 23.44
N LYS A 106 10.91 15.97 22.35
CA LYS A 106 10.61 16.87 21.25
C LYS A 106 9.62 16.22 20.31
N SER A 107 9.04 17.03 19.46
CA SER A 107 8.10 16.50 18.49
C SER A 107 8.72 15.34 17.74
N GLY A 108 7.92 14.66 16.97
CA GLY A 108 8.35 13.48 16.28
C GLY A 108 9.62 13.62 15.46
N GLU A 109 10.04 14.82 15.19
CA GLU A 109 11.22 15.03 14.39
C GLU A 109 12.46 14.34 14.93
N SER A 110 12.78 14.64 16.18
CA SER A 110 13.96 14.04 16.79
C SER A 110 13.82 12.55 16.92
N GLY A 111 12.66 12.12 17.34
CA GLY A 111 12.41 10.69 17.52
C GLY A 111 12.55 9.94 16.23
N VAL A 112 12.03 10.48 15.17
CA VAL A 112 12.11 9.83 13.87
C VAL A 112 13.54 9.73 13.40
N ALA A 113 14.31 10.80 13.58
CA ALA A 113 15.70 10.79 13.16
C ALA A 113 16.49 9.73 13.92
N VAL A 114 16.28 9.65 15.22
CA VAL A 114 16.98 8.65 16.04
C VAL A 114 16.63 7.24 15.62
N LEU A 115 15.35 7.00 15.37
CA LEU A 115 14.94 5.68 14.93
C LEU A 115 15.55 5.30 13.60
N ARG A 116 15.64 6.27 12.70
CA ARG A 116 16.22 6.02 11.41
C ARG A 116 17.70 5.65 11.53
N GLU A 117 18.40 6.34 12.37
CA GLU A 117 19.81 6.05 12.59
C GLU A 117 20.00 4.66 13.17
N LYS A 118 19.16 4.29 14.10
CA LYS A 118 19.25 2.95 14.67
C LYS A 118 18.99 1.88 13.65
N ALA A 119 18.02 2.11 12.79
CA ALA A 119 17.71 1.14 11.75
C ALA A 119 18.91 0.98 10.82
N ASP A 120 19.55 2.08 10.46
CA ASP A 120 20.72 2.03 9.60
C ASP A 120 21.85 1.25 10.27
N ASP A 121 22.05 1.51 11.54
CA ASP A 121 23.10 0.81 12.29
C ASP A 121 22.85 -0.68 12.35
N SER A 122 21.61 -1.06 12.51
CA SER A 122 21.30 -2.48 12.63
C SER A 122 21.51 -3.20 11.32
N ASP A 123 21.50 -2.50 10.21
CA ASP A 123 21.75 -3.10 8.91
C ASP A 123 23.22 -3.42 8.70
N LEU A 124 24.06 -2.86 9.50
CA LEU A 124 25.49 -3.09 9.38
C LEU A 124 25.89 -4.36 10.14
#